data_63b7cb3f36f667d7c8dbfc8bed846f41
#
_entry.id   63b7cb3f36f667d7c8dbfc8bed846f41
#
_cell.length_a   1.000
_cell.length_b   1.000
_cell.length_c   1.000
_cell.angle_alpha   90.00
_cell.angle_beta   90.00
_cell.angle_gamma   90.00
#
_symmetry.space_group_name_H-M   'P 1'
#
loop_
_entity.id
_entity.type
_entity.pdbx_description
1 polymer ?
#
loop_
_entity_poly.entity_id
_entity_poly.type
_entity_poly.pdbx_seq_one_letter_code
_entity_poly.pdbx_strand_id
1 'polypeptide(L)'
;VVTDEGDAFKGFVQGSDGKGGEALDGDNRPVVNPFTDNGKQSALGGYVTMDGPAVYKFAVKTVPKAINELLDEIGWSVDDVDVYVLHQANIRIIESVAKRLKQPMDKFPTNLQQCGNISAASVPILLDKVRKDGMIKHEEKIILSGFGAGLTWGACAIEWQ
;
A
#
# COMPACT_ATOMS: atom_id res chain seq x y z
N VAL A 1 -19.01 7.77 1.39
CA VAL A 1 -20.06 8.63 0.80
C VAL A 1 -19.72 8.80 -0.67
N VAL A 2 -20.60 8.41 -1.56
CA VAL A 2 -20.49 8.69 -3.00
C VAL A 2 -21.29 9.96 -3.22
N THR A 3 -20.66 11.01 -3.73
CA THR A 3 -21.33 12.26 -4.09
C THR A 3 -21.23 12.47 -5.59
N ASP A 4 -22.28 13.01 -6.20
CA ASP A 4 -22.31 13.30 -7.65
C ASP A 4 -21.44 14.51 -8.04
N GLU A 5 -20.91 15.25 -7.06
CA GLU A 5 -20.18 16.51 -7.27
C GLU A 5 -18.77 16.51 -6.65
N GLY A 6 -18.23 15.34 -6.31
CA GLY A 6 -16.97 15.26 -5.58
C GLY A 6 -15.75 15.13 -6.50
N ASP A 7 -14.83 16.08 -6.41
CA ASP A 7 -13.48 16.02 -7.00
C ASP A 7 -12.43 15.58 -5.95
N ALA A 8 -12.82 14.69 -5.04
CA ALA A 8 -11.93 14.19 -3.99
C ALA A 8 -10.77 13.35 -4.53
N PHE A 9 -11.03 12.57 -5.58
CA PHE A 9 -10.02 11.72 -6.22
C PHE A 9 -9.22 12.53 -7.24
N LYS A 10 -7.91 12.68 -7.01
CA LYS A 10 -7.04 13.49 -7.88
C LYS A 10 -6.26 12.68 -8.90
N GLY A 11 -5.99 11.42 -8.62
CA GLY A 11 -5.28 10.53 -9.54
C GLY A 11 -4.71 9.30 -8.85
N PHE A 12 -4.18 8.37 -9.67
CA PHE A 12 -3.46 7.21 -9.17
C PHE A 12 -2.43 6.70 -10.18
N VAL A 13 -1.39 6.07 -9.66
CA VAL A 13 -0.41 5.30 -10.43
C VAL A 13 -0.35 3.89 -9.89
N GLN A 14 -0.06 2.94 -10.77
CA GLN A 14 0.14 1.55 -10.39
C GLN A 14 1.17 0.87 -11.30
N GLY A 15 1.76 -0.21 -10.83
CA GLY A 15 2.69 -0.99 -11.62
C GLY A 15 2.87 -2.40 -11.09
N SER A 16 3.52 -3.22 -11.91
CA SER A 16 3.86 -4.59 -11.56
C SER A 16 5.21 -4.99 -12.12
N ASP A 17 5.90 -5.89 -11.42
CA ASP A 17 7.13 -6.53 -11.85
C ASP A 17 7.07 -8.04 -11.55
N GLY A 18 6.60 -8.81 -12.52
CA GLY A 18 6.47 -10.27 -12.41
C GLY A 18 7.80 -11.01 -12.28
N LYS A 19 8.94 -10.38 -12.64
CA LYS A 19 10.28 -10.99 -12.45
C LYS A 19 10.66 -11.08 -10.97
N GLY A 20 10.07 -10.23 -10.13
CA GLY A 20 10.25 -10.25 -8.68
C GLY A 20 9.27 -11.14 -7.92
N GLY A 21 8.40 -11.88 -8.61
CA GLY A 21 7.32 -12.65 -8.01
C GLY A 21 7.77 -13.66 -6.94
N GLU A 22 8.90 -14.31 -7.15
CA GLU A 22 9.46 -15.28 -6.20
C GLU A 22 9.82 -14.67 -4.82
N ALA A 23 9.98 -13.35 -4.75
CA ALA A 23 10.30 -12.68 -3.48
C ALA A 23 9.12 -12.66 -2.50
N LEU A 24 7.90 -12.78 -2.99
CA LEU A 24 6.67 -12.87 -2.18
C LEU A 24 5.65 -13.70 -2.94
N ASP A 25 5.57 -14.96 -2.63
CA ASP A 25 4.72 -15.92 -3.32
C ASP A 25 3.76 -16.63 -2.36
N GLY A 26 2.53 -16.79 -2.81
CA GLY A 26 1.53 -17.63 -2.16
C GLY A 26 1.42 -18.91 -2.95
N ASP A 27 2.23 -19.90 -2.60
CA ASP A 27 2.29 -21.22 -3.26
C ASP A 27 0.89 -21.72 -3.70
N ASN A 28 0.86 -22.39 -4.84
CA ASN A 28 -0.37 -22.89 -5.46
C ASN A 28 -1.27 -23.66 -4.49
N ARG A 29 -2.25 -22.98 -3.93
CA ARG A 29 -3.34 -23.69 -3.24
C ARG A 29 -4.12 -24.46 -4.31
N PRO A 30 -4.29 -25.78 -4.15
CA PRO A 30 -5.19 -26.49 -5.03
C PRO A 30 -6.57 -25.84 -4.91
N VAL A 31 -7.06 -25.28 -6.02
CA VAL A 31 -8.43 -24.80 -6.08
C VAL A 31 -9.32 -26.03 -6.10
N VAL A 32 -9.77 -26.45 -4.91
CA VAL A 32 -10.76 -27.51 -4.79
C VAL A 32 -12.11 -26.91 -5.15
N ASN A 33 -12.51 -27.12 -6.41
CA ASN A 33 -13.87 -26.81 -6.82
C ASN A 33 -14.43 -28.01 -7.63
N PRO A 34 -15.77 -28.17 -7.71
CA PRO A 34 -16.39 -29.31 -8.39
C PRO A 34 -16.04 -29.45 -9.86
N PHE A 35 -15.47 -28.43 -10.47
CA PHE A 35 -15.14 -28.39 -11.90
C PHE A 35 -13.65 -28.63 -12.19
N THR A 36 -12.79 -28.62 -11.17
CA THR A 36 -11.33 -28.81 -11.32
C THR A 36 -10.78 -30.01 -10.57
N ASP A 37 -11.66 -30.90 -10.08
CA ASP A 37 -11.24 -32.11 -9.38
C ASP A 37 -10.64 -33.14 -10.35
N ASN A 38 -9.33 -33.07 -10.51
CA ASN A 38 -8.53 -34.04 -11.23
C ASN A 38 -8.01 -35.17 -10.30
N GLY A 39 -8.61 -35.35 -9.12
CA GLY A 39 -8.26 -36.43 -8.19
C GLY A 39 -6.85 -36.36 -7.57
N LYS A 40 -6.13 -35.25 -7.74
CA LYS A 40 -4.84 -35.02 -7.11
C LYS A 40 -5.00 -34.01 -5.97
N GLN A 41 -5.39 -34.48 -4.80
CA GLN A 41 -5.19 -33.76 -3.57
C GLN A 41 -3.68 -33.55 -3.37
N SER A 42 -3.18 -32.33 -3.65
CA SER A 42 -1.92 -31.90 -3.08
C SER A 42 -2.14 -31.74 -1.58
N ALA A 43 -1.61 -32.65 -0.79
CA ALA A 43 -1.79 -32.73 0.66
C ALA A 43 -1.08 -31.59 1.44
N LEU A 44 -0.44 -30.68 0.77
CA LEU A 44 0.29 -29.57 1.35
C LEU A 44 -0.36 -28.26 0.91
N GLY A 45 -1.18 -27.69 1.78
CA GLY A 45 -1.63 -26.32 1.65
C GLY A 45 -0.40 -25.42 1.58
N GLY A 46 -0.24 -24.69 0.46
CA GLY A 46 0.88 -23.79 0.28
C GLY A 46 0.90 -22.70 1.33
N TYR A 47 2.07 -22.42 1.85
CA TYR A 47 2.32 -21.30 2.75
C TYR A 47 2.73 -20.09 1.91
N VAL A 48 2.47 -18.88 2.44
CA VAL A 48 3.07 -17.68 1.88
C VAL A 48 4.56 -17.71 2.22
N THR A 49 5.41 -17.63 1.20
CA THR A 49 6.86 -17.51 1.33
C THR A 49 7.30 -16.09 1.03
N MET A 50 8.30 -15.59 1.75
CA MET A 50 8.78 -14.23 1.59
C MET A 50 10.29 -14.15 1.77
N ASP A 51 10.97 -13.59 0.77
CA ASP A 51 12.32 -13.04 0.94
C ASP A 51 12.20 -11.61 1.51
N GLY A 52 12.24 -11.50 2.83
CA GLY A 52 12.09 -10.22 3.53
C GLY A 52 13.07 -9.14 3.07
N PRO A 53 14.39 -9.42 2.92
CA PRO A 53 15.36 -8.49 2.36
C PRO A 53 15.01 -8.00 0.95
N ALA A 54 14.60 -8.89 0.04
CA ALA A 54 14.21 -8.53 -1.32
C ALA A 54 12.96 -7.64 -1.33
N VAL A 55 11.93 -8.02 -0.58
CA VAL A 55 10.68 -7.23 -0.43
C VAL A 55 10.97 -5.86 0.18
N TYR A 56 11.81 -5.79 1.23
CA TYR A 56 12.21 -4.52 1.82
C TYR A 56 12.89 -3.60 0.80
N LYS A 57 13.91 -4.12 0.07
CA LYS A 57 14.65 -3.36 -0.95
C LYS A 57 13.72 -2.86 -2.06
N PHE A 58 12.76 -3.69 -2.48
CA PHE A 58 11.75 -3.32 -3.44
C PHE A 58 10.88 -2.17 -2.90
N ALA A 59 10.27 -2.34 -1.73
CA ALA A 59 9.34 -1.37 -1.16
C ALA A 59 9.96 0.02 -0.97
N VAL A 60 11.16 0.09 -0.34
CA VAL A 60 11.81 1.37 -0.06
C VAL A 60 12.28 2.11 -1.31
N LYS A 61 12.42 1.42 -2.43
CA LYS A 61 12.75 2.02 -3.73
C LYS A 61 11.51 2.42 -4.51
N THR A 62 10.53 1.53 -4.55
CA THR A 62 9.39 1.63 -5.48
C THR A 62 8.29 2.54 -4.95
N VAL A 63 7.99 2.50 -3.63
CA VAL A 63 6.93 3.33 -3.05
C VAL A 63 7.22 4.83 -3.20
N PRO A 64 8.41 5.35 -2.84
CA PRO A 64 8.70 6.78 -3.06
C PRO A 64 8.68 7.17 -4.53
N LYS A 65 9.14 6.26 -5.43
CA LYS A 65 9.11 6.50 -6.88
C LYS A 65 7.66 6.66 -7.36
N ALA A 66 6.78 5.73 -6.99
CA ALA A 66 5.37 5.80 -7.38
C ALA A 66 4.66 7.05 -6.82
N ILE A 67 4.98 7.44 -5.59
CA ILE A 67 4.44 8.66 -5.00
C ILE A 67 4.89 9.90 -5.80
N ASN A 68 6.19 10.04 -6.11
CA ASN A 68 6.68 11.16 -6.89
C ASN A 68 6.07 11.19 -8.29
N GLU A 69 5.97 10.04 -8.96
CA GLU A 69 5.34 9.90 -10.28
C GLU A 69 3.88 10.39 -10.24
N LEU A 70 3.11 9.97 -9.24
CA LEU A 70 1.75 10.45 -9.04
C LEU A 70 1.68 11.95 -8.79
N LEU A 71 2.54 12.49 -7.91
CA LEU A 71 2.57 13.90 -7.60
C LEU A 71 2.91 14.75 -8.81
N ASP A 72 3.88 14.31 -9.62
CA ASP A 72 4.25 14.98 -10.88
C ASP A 72 3.07 14.99 -11.87
N GLU A 73 2.30 13.87 -11.99
CA GLU A 73 1.14 13.79 -12.88
C GLU A 73 0.00 14.73 -12.49
N ILE A 74 -0.22 14.91 -11.18
CA ILE A 74 -1.33 15.75 -10.68
C ILE A 74 -0.91 17.18 -10.34
N GLY A 75 0.37 17.53 -10.51
CA GLY A 75 0.91 18.87 -10.24
C GLY A 75 1.03 19.23 -8.76
N TRP A 76 1.15 18.23 -7.87
CA TRP A 76 1.43 18.44 -6.46
C TRP A 76 2.93 18.24 -6.17
N SER A 77 3.42 18.89 -5.13
CA SER A 77 4.73 18.62 -4.55
C SER A 77 4.61 17.71 -3.32
N VAL A 78 5.71 17.13 -2.88
CA VAL A 78 5.75 16.35 -1.62
C VAL A 78 5.42 17.21 -0.39
N ASP A 79 5.67 18.52 -0.47
CA ASP A 79 5.39 19.45 0.63
C ASP A 79 3.89 19.80 0.73
N ASP A 80 3.15 19.68 -0.38
CA ASP A 80 1.70 19.91 -0.41
C ASP A 80 0.91 18.79 0.28
N VAL A 81 1.50 17.61 0.46
CA VAL A 81 0.81 16.47 1.06
C VAL A 81 0.81 16.59 2.58
N ASP A 82 -0.37 16.49 3.17
CA ASP A 82 -0.57 16.58 4.62
C ASP A 82 -0.37 15.22 5.30
N VAL A 83 -0.90 14.13 4.72
CA VAL A 83 -0.84 12.79 5.33
C VAL A 83 -0.51 11.72 4.30
N TYR A 84 0.42 10.84 4.64
CA TYR A 84 0.79 9.65 3.87
C TYR A 84 0.28 8.38 4.55
N VAL A 85 -0.80 7.80 4.09
CA VAL A 85 -1.36 6.54 4.59
C VAL A 85 -0.78 5.37 3.80
N LEU A 86 0.30 4.81 4.30
CA LEU A 86 1.02 3.72 3.63
C LEU A 86 0.59 2.35 4.13
N HIS A 87 0.77 1.32 3.30
CA HIS A 87 0.66 -0.07 3.72
C HIS A 87 1.53 -0.35 4.95
N GLN A 88 0.93 -0.97 5.96
CA GLN A 88 1.53 -1.24 7.27
C GLN A 88 2.28 -2.59 7.29
N ALA A 89 3.31 -2.73 6.45
CA ALA A 89 4.11 -3.94 6.40
C ALA A 89 5.17 -3.99 7.52
N ASN A 90 5.91 -2.91 7.69
CA ASN A 90 7.02 -2.79 8.64
C ASN A 90 7.36 -1.32 8.87
N ILE A 91 7.58 -0.93 10.12
CA ILE A 91 7.90 0.47 10.48
C ILE A 91 9.16 0.99 9.75
N ARG A 92 10.19 0.15 9.57
CA ARG A 92 11.44 0.54 8.88
C ARG A 92 11.22 0.90 7.42
N ILE A 93 10.21 0.31 6.76
CA ILE A 93 9.85 0.67 5.39
C ILE A 93 9.24 2.07 5.39
N ILE A 94 8.32 2.36 6.31
CA ILE A 94 7.66 3.67 6.44
C ILE A 94 8.69 4.77 6.71
N GLU A 95 9.59 4.56 7.68
CA GLU A 95 10.69 5.48 7.99
C GLU A 95 11.61 5.73 6.80
N SER A 96 11.92 4.66 6.04
CA SER A 96 12.76 4.77 4.84
C SER A 96 12.07 5.53 3.71
N VAL A 97 10.76 5.36 3.55
CA VAL A 97 9.93 6.12 2.59
C VAL A 97 9.90 7.60 2.98
N ALA A 98 9.58 7.91 4.24
CA ALA A 98 9.56 9.28 4.76
C ALA A 98 10.90 10.00 4.53
N LYS A 99 12.01 9.32 4.86
CA LYS A 99 13.36 9.85 4.64
C LYS A 99 13.66 10.11 3.16
N ARG A 100 13.23 9.24 2.25
CA ARG A 100 13.45 9.39 0.80
C ARG A 100 12.61 10.51 0.20
N LEU A 101 11.40 10.69 0.69
CA LEU A 101 10.53 11.80 0.33
C LEU A 101 10.94 13.12 1.02
N LYS A 102 11.93 13.06 1.95
CA LYS A 102 12.39 14.19 2.76
C LYS A 102 11.24 14.84 3.57
N GLN A 103 10.30 14.02 4.00
CA GLN A 103 9.16 14.47 4.80
C GLN A 103 9.29 14.01 6.25
N PRO A 104 8.79 14.78 7.21
CA PRO A 104 8.81 14.43 8.62
C PRO A 104 7.88 13.24 8.93
N MET A 105 8.24 12.45 9.94
CA MET A 105 7.51 11.22 10.29
C MET A 105 6.09 11.46 10.84
N ASP A 106 5.78 12.65 11.32
CA ASP A 106 4.44 13.02 11.79
C ASP A 106 3.38 13.01 10.66
N LYS A 107 3.80 13.17 9.40
CA LYS A 107 2.94 12.98 8.23
C LYS A 107 2.68 11.50 7.88
N PHE A 108 3.34 10.55 8.56
CA PHE A 108 3.24 9.09 8.29
C PHE A 108 2.66 8.35 9.49
N PRO A 109 1.33 8.39 9.69
CA PRO A 109 0.69 7.67 10.77
C PRO A 109 0.93 6.16 10.67
N THR A 110 0.94 5.50 11.83
CA THR A 110 1.08 4.04 11.93
C THR A 110 0.12 3.44 12.93
N ASN A 111 -0.30 2.20 12.70
CA ASN A 111 -1.07 1.39 13.63
C ASN A 111 -0.51 -0.03 13.77
N LEU A 112 0.75 -0.23 13.37
CA LEU A 112 1.43 -1.52 13.41
C LEU A 112 1.44 -2.17 14.80
N GLN A 113 1.53 -1.37 15.87
CA GLN A 113 1.53 -1.88 17.23
C GLN A 113 0.18 -2.50 17.64
N GLN A 114 -0.92 -2.02 17.07
CA GLN A 114 -2.26 -2.48 17.38
C GLN A 114 -2.74 -3.56 16.41
N CYS A 115 -2.46 -3.39 15.12
CA CYS A 115 -3.03 -4.22 14.06
C CYS A 115 -2.03 -5.18 13.41
N GLY A 116 -0.71 -4.90 13.50
CA GLY A 116 0.29 -5.63 12.73
C GLY A 116 0.15 -5.41 11.21
N ASN A 117 0.71 -6.33 10.44
CA ASN A 117 0.51 -6.36 8.99
C ASN A 117 -0.76 -7.16 8.66
N ILE A 118 -1.81 -6.46 8.26
CA ILE A 118 -3.11 -7.02 7.89
C ILE A 118 -3.37 -6.95 6.38
N SER A 119 -2.31 -7.06 5.59
CA SER A 119 -2.35 -7.09 4.12
C SER A 119 -3.10 -5.88 3.53
N ALA A 120 -4.00 -6.10 2.57
CA ALA A 120 -4.75 -5.04 1.88
C ALA A 120 -5.61 -4.18 2.82
N ALA A 121 -6.05 -4.73 3.95
CA ALA A 121 -6.87 -4.00 4.92
C ALA A 121 -6.07 -2.92 5.69
N SER A 122 -4.74 -2.93 5.66
CA SER A 122 -3.91 -2.01 6.44
C SER A 122 -4.11 -0.54 6.05
N VAL A 123 -4.24 -0.24 4.78
CA VAL A 123 -4.46 1.14 4.30
C VAL A 123 -5.84 1.67 4.71
N PRO A 124 -6.97 1.01 4.40
CA PRO A 124 -8.30 1.52 4.77
C PRO A 124 -8.54 1.56 6.29
N ILE A 125 -7.99 0.61 7.06
CA ILE A 125 -8.11 0.64 8.53
C ILE A 125 -7.30 1.79 9.12
N LEU A 126 -6.10 2.05 8.60
CA LEU A 126 -5.32 3.21 9.04
C LEU A 126 -6.00 4.51 8.65
N LEU A 127 -6.55 4.61 7.44
CA LEU A 127 -7.28 5.79 6.98
C LEU A 127 -8.49 6.09 7.90
N ASP A 128 -9.28 5.07 8.25
CA ASP A 128 -10.41 5.23 9.20
C ASP A 128 -9.91 5.68 10.58
N LYS A 129 -8.80 5.11 11.06
CA LYS A 129 -8.20 5.50 12.34
C LYS A 129 -7.78 6.98 12.34
N VAL A 130 -6.99 7.42 11.36
CA VAL A 130 -6.49 8.81 11.34
C VAL A 130 -7.62 9.83 11.16
N ARG A 131 -8.69 9.45 10.44
CA ARG A 131 -9.93 10.23 10.36
C ARG A 131 -10.59 10.37 11.75
N LYS A 132 -10.76 9.25 12.47
CA LYS A 132 -11.38 9.25 13.81
C LYS A 132 -10.55 10.00 14.85
N ASP A 133 -9.24 9.94 14.72
CA ASP A 133 -8.29 10.65 15.60
C ASP A 133 -8.22 12.16 15.28
N GLY A 134 -8.89 12.63 14.24
CA GLY A 134 -8.89 14.04 13.83
C GLY A 134 -7.59 14.51 13.20
N MET A 135 -6.75 13.57 12.74
CA MET A 135 -5.52 13.89 12.01
C MET A 135 -5.79 14.41 10.59
N ILE A 136 -6.95 14.08 10.03
CA ILE A 136 -7.36 14.50 8.69
C ILE A 136 -8.48 15.52 8.82
N LYS A 137 -8.32 16.66 8.17
CA LYS A 137 -9.28 17.77 8.12
C LYS A 137 -9.78 17.96 6.69
N HIS A 138 -10.85 18.74 6.54
CA HIS A 138 -11.38 19.14 5.25
C HIS A 138 -10.29 19.82 4.39
N GLU A 139 -10.24 19.50 3.10
CA GLU A 139 -9.29 19.99 2.09
C GLU A 139 -7.84 19.49 2.26
N GLU A 140 -7.55 18.63 3.23
CA GLU A 140 -6.21 18.07 3.34
C GLU A 140 -5.91 17.06 2.22
N LYS A 141 -4.68 17.12 1.75
CA LYS A 141 -4.14 16.31 0.65
C LYS A 141 -3.53 15.03 1.21
N ILE A 142 -4.04 13.89 0.78
CA ILE A 142 -3.67 12.58 1.32
C ILE A 142 -3.14 11.70 0.20
N ILE A 143 -2.02 11.04 0.46
CA ILE A 143 -1.51 9.97 -0.38
C ILE A 143 -1.79 8.62 0.29
N LEU A 144 -2.47 7.73 -0.42
CA LEU A 144 -2.61 6.32 -0.07
C LEU A 144 -1.62 5.52 -0.92
N SER A 145 -0.84 4.62 -0.32
CA SER A 145 0.05 3.77 -1.12
C SER A 145 0.22 2.38 -0.52
N GLY A 146 0.28 1.40 -1.41
CA GLY A 146 0.49 0.00 -1.07
C GLY A 146 1.39 -0.73 -2.06
N PHE A 147 1.89 -1.87 -1.62
CA PHE A 147 2.68 -2.79 -2.41
C PHE A 147 2.47 -4.22 -1.90
N GLY A 148 2.77 -5.21 -2.73
CA GLY A 148 2.61 -6.61 -2.34
C GLY A 148 3.13 -7.58 -3.39
N ALA A 149 2.63 -8.82 -3.27
CA ALA A 149 2.93 -9.90 -4.19
C ALA A 149 2.66 -9.51 -5.64
N GLY A 150 3.45 -10.12 -6.55
CA GLY A 150 3.40 -9.82 -7.96
C GLY A 150 4.78 -9.64 -8.59
N LEU A 151 5.71 -8.80 -8.14
CA LEU A 151 5.51 -7.69 -7.21
C LEU A 151 4.58 -6.62 -7.79
N THR A 152 3.73 -6.03 -7.00
CA THR A 152 2.82 -4.96 -7.42
C THR A 152 2.92 -3.76 -6.48
N TRP A 153 2.56 -2.58 -6.95
CA TRP A 153 2.51 -1.35 -6.18
C TRP A 153 1.50 -0.37 -6.75
N GLY A 154 1.09 0.56 -5.92
CA GLY A 154 0.27 1.67 -6.35
C GLY A 154 0.28 2.82 -5.35
N ALA A 155 -0.06 3.99 -5.85
CA ALA A 155 -0.31 5.18 -5.06
C ALA A 155 -1.54 5.91 -5.61
N CYS A 156 -2.32 6.51 -4.71
CA CYS A 156 -3.53 7.25 -5.03
C CYS A 156 -3.51 8.57 -4.24
N ALA A 157 -3.91 9.66 -4.88
CA ALA A 157 -4.04 10.97 -4.27
C ALA A 157 -5.51 11.34 -4.09
N ILE A 158 -5.85 11.78 -2.90
CA ILE A 158 -7.19 12.27 -2.56
C ILE A 158 -7.09 13.60 -1.82
N GLU A 159 -8.09 14.45 -2.01
CA GLU A 159 -8.33 15.64 -1.20
C GLU A 159 -9.55 15.37 -0.34
N TRP A 160 -9.38 15.47 0.98
CA TRP A 160 -10.41 15.07 1.94
C TRP A 160 -11.55 16.07 1.98
N GLN A 161 -12.78 15.59 1.78
CA GLN A 161 -14.00 16.40 1.79
C GLN A 161 -14.85 16.17 3.05
#